data_b0dd1fca6b4997e011d4027e845c317a
#
_entry.id   b0dd1fca6b4997e011d4027e845c317a
#
_cell.length_a   1.000
_cell.length_b   1.000
_cell.length_c   1.000
_cell.angle_alpha   90.00
_cell.angle_beta   90.00
_cell.angle_gamma   90.00
#
_symmetry.space_group_name_H-M   'P 1'
#
loop_
_entity.id
_entity.type
_entity.pdbx_description
1 polymer ?
#
loop_
_entity_poly.entity_id
_entity_poly.type
_entity_poly.pdbx_seq_one_letter_code
_entity_poly.pdbx_strand_id
1 'polypeptide(L)'
;MAPGGSGSVGIGLRQPHYDAMLREPPRLGFVELHSENFFADGGAALAVLHAARAQWPVSLHGVGLSLGSAAGLDDWHLDRLARLVQRIEPVRVSDHASFARAPRQRGAAPVHANDLLPVAFTDAALDIMVANVQRVQDRLKRPILVENLSAYLHWADDVIAEPEFFNRLARRSGCGLLLDLNNLVVNALNDGIDEVAAACAWVDSIDPAIVGEIHLAGYHHAGDIVIDDHGSRVHDNVWQVYRHALQRLGPRPTLIEWDTALPELAVLLDEAALAALALTALHDPVAA
;
A
#
# COMPACT_ATOMS: atom_id res chain seq x y z
N MET A 1 -21.67 -7.56 -3.30
CA MET A 1 -20.94 -6.46 -2.62
C MET A 1 -20.91 -5.25 -3.52
N ALA A 2 -20.98 -4.02 -2.99
CA ALA A 2 -20.83 -2.82 -3.81
C ALA A 2 -19.37 -2.76 -4.35
N PRO A 3 -19.14 -2.43 -5.62
CA PRO A 3 -17.80 -2.31 -6.18
C PRO A 3 -16.96 -1.28 -5.39
N GLY A 4 -15.76 -1.68 -4.96
CA GLY A 4 -14.84 -0.83 -4.20
C GLY A 4 -15.24 -0.52 -2.76
N GLY A 5 -16.30 -1.14 -2.24
CA GLY A 5 -16.74 -1.00 -0.84
C GLY A 5 -15.89 -1.81 0.15
N SER A 6 -16.12 -1.61 1.46
CA SER A 6 -15.51 -2.43 2.51
C SER A 6 -15.82 -3.91 2.25
N GLY A 7 -14.82 -4.79 2.35
CA GLY A 7 -14.95 -6.20 2.04
C GLY A 7 -14.87 -6.56 0.55
N SER A 8 -14.38 -5.67 -0.32
CA SER A 8 -14.03 -5.98 -1.70
C SER A 8 -12.58 -6.46 -1.81
N VAL A 9 -12.31 -7.38 -2.75
CA VAL A 9 -10.95 -7.87 -3.02
C VAL A 9 -10.52 -7.44 -4.41
N GLY A 10 -9.28 -6.98 -4.53
CA GLY A 10 -8.63 -6.58 -5.77
C GLY A 10 -7.31 -7.30 -5.99
N ILE A 11 -6.75 -7.10 -7.18
CA ILE A 11 -5.40 -7.51 -7.54
C ILE A 11 -4.67 -6.37 -8.22
N GLY A 12 -3.34 -6.41 -8.19
CA GLY A 12 -2.51 -5.52 -8.99
C GLY A 12 -2.70 -5.78 -10.49
N LEU A 13 -3.06 -4.76 -11.25
CA LEU A 13 -3.12 -4.85 -12.72
C LEU A 13 -1.73 -4.62 -13.31
N ARG A 14 -1.05 -5.70 -13.69
CA ARG A 14 0.32 -5.69 -14.21
C ARG A 14 0.34 -6.01 -15.71
N GLN A 15 1.33 -5.48 -16.43
CA GLN A 15 1.40 -5.50 -17.89
C GLN A 15 1.22 -6.90 -18.53
N PRO A 16 1.78 -7.99 -18.02
CA PRO A 16 1.58 -9.32 -18.61
C PRO A 16 0.13 -9.80 -18.61
N HIS A 17 -0.70 -9.28 -17.68
CA HIS A 17 -2.10 -9.69 -17.53
C HIS A 17 -3.11 -8.81 -18.29
N TYR A 18 -2.69 -7.66 -18.85
CA TYR A 18 -3.61 -6.69 -19.47
C TYR A 18 -4.56 -7.31 -20.48
N ASP A 19 -4.02 -8.10 -21.42
CA ASP A 19 -4.81 -8.68 -22.50
C ASP A 19 -5.83 -9.70 -21.97
N ALA A 20 -5.41 -10.59 -21.08
CA ALA A 20 -6.30 -11.59 -20.49
C ALA A 20 -7.42 -10.93 -19.66
N MET A 21 -7.06 -10.00 -18.79
CA MET A 21 -8.02 -9.29 -17.94
C MET A 21 -9.03 -8.46 -18.74
N LEU A 22 -8.58 -7.75 -19.77
CA LEU A 22 -9.48 -6.90 -20.55
C LEU A 22 -10.37 -7.69 -21.52
N ARG A 23 -9.91 -8.86 -21.98
CA ARG A 23 -10.70 -9.73 -22.86
C ARG A 23 -11.77 -10.50 -22.12
N GLU A 24 -11.42 -11.03 -20.94
CA GLU A 24 -12.32 -11.79 -20.06
C GLU A 24 -12.27 -11.22 -18.65
N PRO A 25 -12.98 -10.10 -18.37
CA PRO A 25 -12.87 -9.40 -17.09
C PRO A 25 -13.26 -10.30 -15.91
N PRO A 26 -12.32 -10.62 -14.98
CA PRO A 26 -12.65 -11.40 -13.79
C PRO A 26 -13.52 -10.61 -12.80
N ARG A 27 -14.24 -11.31 -11.95
CA ARG A 27 -15.08 -10.70 -10.91
C ARG A 27 -14.22 -10.23 -9.75
N LEU A 28 -13.74 -8.99 -9.81
CA LEU A 28 -12.96 -8.32 -8.79
C LEU A 28 -13.71 -7.11 -8.24
N GLY A 29 -13.44 -6.78 -6.99
CA GLY A 29 -13.98 -5.57 -6.37
C GLY A 29 -13.32 -4.29 -6.87
N PHE A 30 -12.04 -4.37 -7.23
CA PHE A 30 -11.25 -3.28 -7.80
C PHE A 30 -9.95 -3.83 -8.42
N VAL A 31 -9.23 -2.99 -9.13
CA VAL A 31 -7.85 -3.24 -9.55
C VAL A 31 -6.95 -2.10 -9.08
N GLU A 32 -5.69 -2.42 -8.81
CA GLU A 32 -4.72 -1.43 -8.44
C GLU A 32 -3.62 -1.29 -9.49
N LEU A 33 -3.14 -0.04 -9.67
CA LEU A 33 -2.10 0.30 -10.62
C LEU A 33 -1.05 1.19 -9.95
N HIS A 34 0.22 1.00 -10.33
CA HIS A 34 1.27 1.93 -9.96
C HIS A 34 1.09 3.24 -10.73
N SER A 35 0.88 4.33 -10.02
CA SER A 35 0.54 5.65 -10.58
C SER A 35 1.54 6.13 -11.62
N GLU A 36 2.83 5.92 -11.34
CA GLU A 36 3.95 6.43 -12.14
C GLU A 36 3.98 5.84 -13.55
N ASN A 37 3.47 4.61 -13.73
CA ASN A 37 3.39 3.97 -15.04
C ASN A 37 2.41 4.67 -16.00
N PHE A 38 1.58 5.58 -15.48
CA PHE A 38 0.49 6.25 -16.22
C PHE A 38 0.64 7.77 -16.26
N PHE A 39 1.83 8.31 -15.97
CA PHE A 39 2.08 9.75 -15.98
C PHE A 39 2.25 10.35 -17.39
N ALA A 40 2.29 9.53 -18.41
CA ALA A 40 2.32 10.00 -19.80
C ALA A 40 1.02 10.72 -20.19
N ASP A 41 1.11 11.62 -21.17
CA ASP A 41 -0.07 12.38 -21.64
C ASP A 41 -0.96 11.58 -22.59
N GLY A 42 -0.50 10.41 -23.10
CA GLY A 42 -1.19 9.52 -24.02
C GLY A 42 -0.50 8.18 -24.18
N GLY A 43 -0.92 7.41 -25.16
CA GLY A 43 -0.29 6.13 -25.54
C GLY A 43 -1.03 4.90 -25.02
N ALA A 44 -0.45 3.72 -25.29
CA ALA A 44 -1.06 2.42 -25.03
C ALA A 44 -1.38 2.20 -23.54
N ALA A 45 -0.50 2.65 -22.63
CA ALA A 45 -0.72 2.50 -21.20
C ALA A 45 -2.02 3.19 -20.75
N LEU A 46 -2.25 4.44 -21.16
CA LEU A 46 -3.50 5.15 -20.84
C LEU A 46 -4.73 4.53 -21.48
N ALA A 47 -4.62 3.95 -22.69
CA ALA A 47 -5.72 3.21 -23.29
C ALA A 47 -6.11 1.99 -22.45
N VAL A 48 -5.13 1.23 -21.96
CA VAL A 48 -5.35 0.12 -21.01
C VAL A 48 -6.01 0.59 -19.73
N LEU A 49 -5.50 1.69 -19.16
CA LEU A 49 -6.05 2.26 -17.93
C LEU A 49 -7.53 2.66 -18.09
N HIS A 50 -7.88 3.31 -19.18
CA HIS A 50 -9.27 3.66 -19.48
C HIS A 50 -10.14 2.43 -19.67
N ALA A 51 -9.66 1.40 -20.37
CA ALA A 51 -10.37 0.13 -20.53
C ALA A 51 -10.58 -0.58 -19.19
N ALA A 52 -9.56 -0.61 -18.33
CA ALA A 52 -9.67 -1.18 -16.98
C ALA A 52 -10.67 -0.40 -16.12
N ARG A 53 -10.60 0.94 -16.13
CA ARG A 53 -11.53 1.82 -15.39
C ARG A 53 -12.99 1.64 -15.80
N ALA A 54 -13.24 1.24 -17.05
CA ALA A 54 -14.59 0.93 -17.53
C ALA A 54 -15.14 -0.39 -16.96
N GLN A 55 -14.27 -1.30 -16.49
CA GLN A 55 -14.64 -2.61 -15.95
C GLN A 55 -14.64 -2.62 -14.40
N TRP A 56 -13.68 -1.93 -13.78
CA TRP A 56 -13.49 -1.97 -12.33
C TRP A 56 -13.28 -0.58 -11.73
N PRO A 57 -13.62 -0.41 -10.44
CA PRO A 57 -13.04 0.67 -9.64
C PRO A 57 -11.51 0.55 -9.65
N VAL A 58 -10.81 1.68 -9.70
CA VAL A 58 -9.34 1.72 -9.75
C VAL A 58 -8.80 2.32 -8.46
N SER A 59 -7.86 1.63 -7.80
CA SER A 59 -6.95 2.18 -6.80
C SER A 59 -5.66 2.63 -7.49
N LEU A 60 -5.16 3.83 -7.16
CA LEU A 60 -3.87 4.32 -7.62
C LEU A 60 -2.89 4.26 -6.46
N HIS A 61 -1.84 3.45 -6.60
CA HIS A 61 -0.78 3.32 -5.64
C HIS A 61 0.50 3.98 -6.16
N GLY A 62 1.11 4.85 -5.38
CA GLY A 62 2.32 5.59 -5.73
C GLY A 62 3.54 5.08 -4.98
N VAL A 63 4.69 5.18 -5.63
CA VAL A 63 6.00 4.81 -5.05
C VAL A 63 6.99 5.99 -5.03
N GLY A 64 6.55 7.18 -5.45
CA GLY A 64 7.47 8.27 -5.74
C GLY A 64 7.20 9.61 -5.05
N LEU A 65 6.13 9.77 -4.28
CA LEU A 65 5.84 11.03 -3.59
C LEU A 65 6.89 11.37 -2.53
N SER A 66 7.49 10.35 -1.90
CA SER A 66 8.52 10.57 -0.87
C SER A 66 7.98 11.42 0.31
N LEU A 67 6.85 10.99 0.88
CA LEU A 67 6.07 11.73 1.88
C LEU A 67 6.88 12.13 3.12
N GLY A 68 7.89 11.33 3.50
CA GLY A 68 8.79 11.57 4.63
C GLY A 68 9.97 12.49 4.31
N SER A 69 10.11 12.99 3.07
CA SER A 69 11.28 13.77 2.69
C SER A 69 11.27 15.18 3.30
N ALA A 70 12.31 15.51 4.07
CA ALA A 70 12.54 16.86 4.57
C ALA A 70 12.85 17.88 3.46
N ALA A 71 13.25 17.42 2.27
CA ALA A 71 13.40 18.26 1.09
C ALA A 71 12.06 18.61 0.43
N GLY A 72 10.95 18.10 0.97
CA GLY A 72 9.61 18.30 0.43
C GLY A 72 9.32 17.45 -0.81
N LEU A 73 8.13 17.64 -1.35
CA LEU A 73 7.61 16.91 -2.51
C LEU A 73 8.19 17.46 -3.83
N ASP A 74 8.18 16.61 -4.85
CA ASP A 74 8.43 17.01 -6.23
C ASP A 74 7.15 17.56 -6.87
N ASP A 75 7.16 18.85 -7.24
CA ASP A 75 5.99 19.49 -7.86
C ASP A 75 5.60 18.86 -9.19
N TRP A 76 6.58 18.45 -9.99
CA TRP A 76 6.32 17.79 -11.26
C TRP A 76 5.60 16.46 -11.04
N HIS A 77 6.07 15.64 -10.09
CA HIS A 77 5.46 14.38 -9.73
C HIS A 77 4.02 14.57 -9.22
N LEU A 78 3.85 15.49 -8.25
CA LEU A 78 2.53 15.78 -7.67
C LEU A 78 1.54 16.30 -8.73
N ASP A 79 1.99 17.11 -9.68
CA ASP A 79 1.16 17.59 -10.77
C ASP A 79 0.77 16.48 -11.76
N ARG A 80 1.67 15.51 -12.02
CA ARG A 80 1.35 14.33 -12.84
C ARG A 80 0.32 13.44 -12.15
N LEU A 81 0.50 13.17 -10.86
CA LEU A 81 -0.47 12.43 -10.06
C LEU A 81 -1.83 13.12 -10.04
N ALA A 82 -1.87 14.44 -9.82
CA ALA A 82 -3.11 15.20 -9.80
C ALA A 82 -3.87 15.11 -11.14
N ARG A 83 -3.17 15.19 -12.27
CA ARG A 83 -3.79 15.02 -13.59
C ARG A 83 -4.33 13.62 -13.80
N LEU A 84 -3.59 12.60 -13.34
CA LEU A 84 -4.03 11.21 -13.40
C LEU A 84 -5.30 11.00 -12.55
N VAL A 85 -5.30 11.50 -11.32
CA VAL A 85 -6.46 11.43 -10.40
C VAL A 85 -7.70 12.10 -11.02
N GLN A 86 -7.56 13.28 -11.61
CA GLN A 86 -8.66 13.96 -12.30
C GLN A 86 -9.19 13.18 -13.51
N ARG A 87 -8.31 12.50 -14.23
CA ARG A 87 -8.66 11.72 -15.43
C ARG A 87 -9.42 10.43 -15.09
N ILE A 88 -9.01 9.75 -14.02
CA ILE A 88 -9.45 8.39 -13.70
C ILE A 88 -10.50 8.37 -12.60
N GLU A 89 -10.53 9.40 -11.75
CA GLU A 89 -11.41 9.45 -10.57
C GLU A 89 -11.31 8.14 -9.76
N PRO A 90 -10.10 7.80 -9.26
CA PRO A 90 -9.86 6.53 -8.58
C PRO A 90 -10.66 6.45 -7.29
N VAL A 91 -10.98 5.24 -6.83
CA VAL A 91 -11.65 5.04 -5.53
C VAL A 91 -10.72 5.32 -4.37
N ARG A 92 -9.42 5.04 -4.52
CA ARG A 92 -8.36 5.32 -3.53
C ARG A 92 -7.10 5.83 -4.22
N VAL A 93 -6.29 6.54 -3.45
CA VAL A 93 -4.93 6.95 -3.81
C VAL A 93 -4.07 6.70 -2.60
N SER A 94 -2.93 6.05 -2.76
CA SER A 94 -1.98 5.73 -1.70
C SER A 94 -0.55 6.01 -2.11
N ASP A 95 0.33 6.16 -1.12
CA ASP A 95 1.78 6.19 -1.26
C ASP A 95 2.42 5.84 0.09
N HIS A 96 3.72 5.59 0.13
CA HIS A 96 4.44 5.03 1.25
C HIS A 96 4.88 6.04 2.31
N ALA A 97 4.98 5.59 3.56
CA ALA A 97 5.61 6.32 4.66
C ALA A 97 7.15 6.32 4.54
N SER A 98 7.66 6.77 3.40
CA SER A 98 9.08 6.71 3.05
C SER A 98 9.66 8.07 2.72
N PHE A 99 10.99 8.16 2.73
CA PHE A 99 11.68 9.23 2.06
C PHE A 99 12.62 8.67 0.98
N ALA A 100 12.72 9.36 -0.15
CA ALA A 100 13.61 9.00 -1.24
C ALA A 100 14.34 10.24 -1.79
N ARG A 101 13.94 11.44 -1.35
CA ARG A 101 14.49 12.71 -1.84
C ARG A 101 15.31 13.40 -0.75
N ALA A 102 16.58 13.59 -1.02
CA ALA A 102 17.48 14.34 -0.13
C ALA A 102 18.57 15.04 -0.95
N PRO A 103 19.07 16.20 -0.52
CA PRO A 103 20.24 16.81 -1.14
C PRO A 103 21.49 16.01 -0.72
N ARG A 104 22.39 15.72 -1.68
CA ARG A 104 23.68 15.06 -1.38
C ARG A 104 24.58 15.90 -0.47
N GLN A 105 24.42 17.21 -0.54
CA GLN A 105 25.16 18.18 0.26
C GLN A 105 24.22 19.34 0.61
N ARG A 106 24.49 20.01 1.74
CA ARG A 106 23.70 21.17 2.15
C ARG A 106 23.65 22.23 1.05
N GLY A 107 22.45 22.63 0.65
CA GLY A 107 22.22 23.63 -0.41
C GLY A 107 22.25 23.11 -1.83
N ALA A 108 22.51 21.81 -2.05
CA ALA A 108 22.38 21.19 -3.37
C ALA A 108 20.91 20.89 -3.70
N ALA A 109 20.62 20.71 -5.00
CA ALA A 109 19.31 20.21 -5.41
C ALA A 109 19.08 18.80 -4.88
N PRO A 110 17.86 18.46 -4.47
CA PRO A 110 17.52 17.10 -4.06
C PRO A 110 17.71 16.11 -5.21
N VAL A 111 18.20 14.92 -4.87
CA VAL A 111 18.26 13.75 -5.76
C VAL A 111 17.28 12.71 -5.24
N HIS A 112 16.79 11.84 -6.13
CA HIS A 112 15.93 10.72 -5.77
C HIS A 112 16.77 9.44 -5.63
N ALA A 113 16.58 8.70 -4.56
CA ALA A 113 17.34 7.47 -4.29
C ALA A 113 16.85 6.26 -5.09
N ASN A 114 15.65 6.33 -5.67
CA ASN A 114 14.91 5.21 -6.28
C ASN A 114 14.75 4.03 -5.31
N ASP A 115 14.44 4.35 -4.06
CA ASP A 115 14.24 3.39 -2.99
C ASP A 115 13.22 3.96 -2.01
N LEU A 116 12.57 3.11 -1.21
CA LEU A 116 11.63 3.45 -0.16
C LEU A 116 12.35 3.41 1.18
N LEU A 117 13.04 4.48 1.53
CA LEU A 117 13.80 4.55 2.79
C LEU A 117 12.87 4.86 3.96
N PRO A 118 12.98 4.12 5.09
CA PRO A 118 12.11 4.32 6.24
C PRO A 118 12.38 5.66 6.92
N VAL A 119 11.32 6.33 7.38
CA VAL A 119 11.43 7.54 8.19
C VAL A 119 11.76 7.19 9.64
N ALA A 120 12.47 8.08 10.34
CA ALA A 120 12.61 7.94 11.78
C ALA A 120 11.28 8.24 12.49
N PHE A 121 10.89 7.43 13.46
CA PHE A 121 9.64 7.61 14.19
C PHE A 121 9.82 8.64 15.32
N THR A 122 9.94 9.91 14.92
CA THR A 122 10.14 11.08 15.79
C THR A 122 9.06 12.13 15.56
N ASP A 123 8.89 13.06 16.49
CA ASP A 123 7.96 14.18 16.30
C ASP A 123 8.37 15.06 15.09
N ALA A 124 9.68 15.23 14.85
CA ALA A 124 10.18 16.02 13.73
C ALA A 124 9.83 15.37 12.36
N ALA A 125 10.01 14.05 12.23
CA ALA A 125 9.63 13.34 11.02
C ALA A 125 8.10 13.32 10.85
N LEU A 126 7.35 13.18 11.94
CA LEU A 126 5.89 13.29 11.92
C LEU A 126 5.42 14.65 11.42
N ASP A 127 6.04 15.74 11.86
CA ASP A 127 5.72 17.11 11.41
C ASP A 127 5.95 17.26 9.89
N ILE A 128 7.07 16.71 9.39
CA ILE A 128 7.38 16.70 7.95
C ILE A 128 6.32 15.92 7.18
N MET A 129 6.00 14.70 7.63
CA MET A 129 4.99 13.86 6.95
C MET A 129 3.62 14.50 6.96
N VAL A 130 3.18 15.06 8.09
CA VAL A 130 1.90 15.77 8.18
C VAL A 130 1.83 16.89 7.15
N ALA A 131 2.87 17.74 7.05
CA ALA A 131 2.90 18.84 6.10
C ALA A 131 2.87 18.36 4.64
N ASN A 132 3.65 17.32 4.31
CA ASN A 132 3.69 16.77 2.96
C ASN A 132 2.37 16.07 2.58
N VAL A 133 1.79 15.27 3.48
CA VAL A 133 0.50 14.60 3.26
C VAL A 133 -0.61 15.65 3.05
N GLN A 134 -0.68 16.68 3.88
CA GLN A 134 -1.67 17.75 3.71
C GLN A 134 -1.51 18.45 2.35
N ARG A 135 -0.28 18.73 1.93
CA ARG A 135 0.00 19.32 0.61
C ARG A 135 -0.49 18.42 -0.54
N VAL A 136 -0.28 17.09 -0.44
CA VAL A 136 -0.79 16.14 -1.42
C VAL A 136 -2.32 16.18 -1.45
N GLN A 137 -2.96 16.06 -0.29
CA GLN A 137 -4.43 16.05 -0.18
C GLN A 137 -5.05 17.37 -0.68
N ASP A 138 -4.42 18.50 -0.37
CA ASP A 138 -4.83 19.81 -0.89
C ASP A 138 -4.74 19.89 -2.41
N ARG A 139 -3.68 19.32 -3.00
CA ARG A 139 -3.50 19.30 -4.46
C ARG A 139 -4.47 18.35 -5.15
N LEU A 140 -4.74 17.17 -4.55
CA LEU A 140 -5.65 16.16 -5.09
C LEU A 140 -7.12 16.42 -4.76
N LYS A 141 -7.43 17.29 -3.78
CA LYS A 141 -8.76 17.59 -3.25
C LYS A 141 -9.47 16.34 -2.69
N ARG A 142 -8.68 15.45 -2.09
CA ARG A 142 -9.17 14.21 -1.47
C ARG A 142 -8.17 13.66 -0.45
N PRO A 143 -8.64 12.84 0.52
CA PRO A 143 -7.72 12.12 1.38
C PRO A 143 -6.92 11.07 0.59
N ILE A 144 -5.73 10.74 1.09
CA ILE A 144 -4.91 9.62 0.62
C ILE A 144 -4.72 8.59 1.74
N LEU A 145 -4.26 7.40 1.36
CA LEU A 145 -3.76 6.40 2.31
C LEU A 145 -2.24 6.45 2.34
N VAL A 146 -1.67 6.27 3.52
CA VAL A 146 -0.22 6.20 3.71
C VAL A 146 0.12 4.79 4.18
N GLU A 147 1.08 4.15 3.54
CA GLU A 147 1.42 2.75 3.77
C GLU A 147 2.60 2.59 4.72
N ASN A 148 2.54 1.57 5.61
CA ASN A 148 3.67 1.11 6.39
C ASN A 148 4.65 0.31 5.54
N LEU A 149 5.95 0.41 5.85
CA LEU A 149 7.02 -0.19 5.04
C LEU A 149 7.57 -1.48 5.63
N SER A 150 8.16 -2.31 4.77
CA SER A 150 9.24 -3.19 5.18
C SER A 150 10.52 -2.37 5.38
N ALA A 151 11.09 -2.41 6.60
CA ALA A 151 12.24 -1.61 6.99
C ALA A 151 13.45 -2.50 7.27
N TYR A 152 14.55 -2.27 6.54
CA TYR A 152 15.80 -3.04 6.72
C TYR A 152 16.80 -2.36 7.65
N LEU A 153 16.38 -1.28 8.28
CA LEU A 153 17.16 -0.55 9.27
C LEU A 153 16.22 0.15 10.27
N HIS A 154 16.73 0.36 11.47
CA HIS A 154 16.09 1.16 12.52
C HIS A 154 16.92 2.40 12.79
N TRP A 155 16.24 3.50 13.10
CA TRP A 155 16.93 4.73 13.48
C TRP A 155 17.18 4.74 15.00
N ALA A 156 18.38 5.13 15.38
CA ALA A 156 18.71 5.27 16.81
C ALA A 156 17.83 6.31 17.55
N ASP A 157 17.22 7.20 16.79
CA ASP A 157 16.36 8.29 17.30
C ASP A 157 14.87 7.90 17.35
N ASP A 158 14.50 6.67 17.02
CA ASP A 158 13.11 6.21 17.10
C ASP A 158 12.62 6.26 18.55
N VAL A 159 11.62 7.10 18.82
CA VAL A 159 11.05 7.33 20.15
C VAL A 159 9.53 7.19 20.18
N ILE A 160 8.88 7.06 19.02
CA ILE A 160 7.45 6.84 18.89
C ILE A 160 7.26 5.42 18.33
N ALA A 161 6.41 4.60 18.96
CA ALA A 161 6.06 3.32 18.40
C ALA A 161 5.38 3.50 17.02
N GLU A 162 5.74 2.69 16.05
CA GLU A 162 5.24 2.83 14.67
C GLU A 162 3.71 2.92 14.58
N PRO A 163 2.88 2.05 15.24
CA PRO A 163 1.43 2.20 15.19
C PRO A 163 0.95 3.55 15.73
N GLU A 164 1.57 4.06 16.80
CA GLU A 164 1.21 5.37 17.35
C GLU A 164 1.63 6.52 16.40
N PHE A 165 2.74 6.36 15.67
CA PHE A 165 3.14 7.31 14.63
C PHE A 165 2.06 7.43 13.54
N PHE A 166 1.54 6.31 13.02
CA PHE A 166 0.44 6.30 12.04
C PHE A 166 -0.87 6.83 12.62
N ASN A 167 -1.22 6.48 13.86
CA ASN A 167 -2.39 7.04 14.54
C ASN A 167 -2.29 8.57 14.65
N ARG A 168 -1.11 9.12 15.01
CA ARG A 168 -0.88 10.57 15.08
C ARG A 168 -0.88 11.21 13.70
N LEU A 169 -0.27 10.57 12.69
CA LEU A 169 -0.25 11.06 11.33
C LEU A 169 -1.68 11.23 10.80
N ALA A 170 -2.52 10.20 10.94
CA ALA A 170 -3.91 10.24 10.51
C ALA A 170 -4.72 11.32 11.23
N ARG A 171 -4.61 11.39 12.56
CA ARG A 171 -5.30 12.44 13.35
C ARG A 171 -4.92 13.86 12.95
N ARG A 172 -3.65 14.10 12.59
CA ARG A 172 -3.14 15.44 12.29
C ARG A 172 -3.32 15.85 10.84
N SER A 173 -3.24 14.91 9.91
CA SER A 173 -3.32 15.20 8.46
C SER A 173 -4.66 14.88 7.84
N GLY A 174 -5.46 14.01 8.47
CA GLY A 174 -6.72 13.52 7.91
C GLY A 174 -6.54 12.42 6.85
N CYS A 175 -5.33 11.84 6.70
CA CYS A 175 -5.12 10.68 5.84
C CYS A 175 -5.63 9.40 6.49
N GLY A 176 -5.76 8.34 5.69
CA GLY A 176 -5.92 6.99 6.18
C GLY A 176 -4.61 6.21 6.15
N LEU A 177 -4.68 4.95 6.59
CA LEU A 177 -3.62 3.96 6.52
C LEU A 177 -3.95 2.94 5.42
N LEU A 178 -3.02 2.67 4.53
CA LEU A 178 -2.92 1.43 3.81
C LEU A 178 -2.08 0.50 4.68
N LEU A 179 -2.69 -0.58 5.13
CA LEU A 179 -2.05 -1.54 6.04
C LEU A 179 -1.50 -2.71 5.24
N ASP A 180 -0.20 -2.72 5.02
CA ASP A 180 0.47 -3.89 4.47
C ASP A 180 0.86 -4.86 5.59
N LEU A 181 0.25 -6.05 5.57
CA LEU A 181 0.49 -7.10 6.56
C LEU A 181 1.73 -7.93 6.27
N ASN A 182 2.14 -8.02 5.00
CA ASN A 182 3.38 -8.66 4.62
C ASN A 182 4.58 -7.90 5.16
N ASN A 183 4.56 -6.57 5.09
CA ASN A 183 5.60 -5.70 5.62
C ASN A 183 5.79 -5.88 7.13
N LEU A 184 4.69 -6.03 7.89
CA LEU A 184 4.77 -6.31 9.33
C LEU A 184 5.43 -7.65 9.62
N VAL A 185 5.08 -8.68 8.86
CA VAL A 185 5.67 -10.02 8.99
C VAL A 185 7.15 -10.01 8.60
N VAL A 186 7.51 -9.36 7.49
CA VAL A 186 8.91 -9.23 7.03
C VAL A 186 9.75 -8.50 8.07
N ASN A 187 9.27 -7.40 8.63
CA ASN A 187 9.97 -6.66 9.69
C ASN A 187 10.25 -7.55 10.90
N ALA A 188 9.24 -8.27 11.41
CA ALA A 188 9.38 -9.13 12.57
C ALA A 188 10.34 -10.32 12.31
N LEU A 189 10.31 -10.90 11.12
CA LEU A 189 11.26 -11.95 10.71
C LEU A 189 12.69 -11.44 10.69
N ASN A 190 12.94 -10.24 10.16
CA ASN A 190 14.25 -9.61 10.12
C ASN A 190 14.74 -9.19 11.50
N ASP A 191 13.84 -8.85 12.42
CA ASP A 191 14.13 -8.57 13.82
C ASP A 191 14.35 -9.84 14.66
N GLY A 192 14.10 -11.03 14.10
CA GLY A 192 14.26 -12.32 14.78
C GLY A 192 13.28 -12.54 15.93
N ILE A 193 12.06 -11.97 15.84
CA ILE A 193 10.99 -12.14 16.82
C ILE A 193 9.83 -12.96 16.24
N ASP A 194 8.87 -13.36 17.08
CA ASP A 194 7.65 -14.08 16.63
C ASP A 194 6.83 -13.16 15.70
N GLU A 195 6.87 -13.45 14.42
CA GLU A 195 6.33 -12.58 13.38
C GLU A 195 4.80 -12.47 13.44
N VAL A 196 4.10 -13.55 13.79
CA VAL A 196 2.64 -13.52 13.90
C VAL A 196 2.22 -12.74 15.13
N ALA A 197 2.84 -13.01 16.28
CA ALA A 197 2.51 -12.30 17.52
C ALA A 197 2.83 -10.81 17.42
N ALA A 198 3.99 -10.45 16.85
CA ALA A 198 4.39 -9.07 16.68
C ALA A 198 3.47 -8.30 15.72
N ALA A 199 3.16 -8.87 14.55
CA ALA A 199 2.26 -8.25 13.58
C ALA A 199 0.83 -8.12 14.13
N CYS A 200 0.30 -9.12 14.84
CA CYS A 200 -1.00 -9.02 15.50
C CYS A 200 -1.01 -7.91 16.57
N ALA A 201 0.02 -7.81 17.41
CA ALA A 201 0.13 -6.75 18.41
C ALA A 201 0.20 -5.34 17.78
N TRP A 202 0.87 -5.22 16.63
CA TRP A 202 0.90 -3.99 15.84
C TRP A 202 -0.51 -3.62 15.36
N VAL A 203 -1.25 -4.58 14.77
CA VAL A 203 -2.64 -4.40 14.33
C VAL A 203 -3.56 -4.01 15.48
N ASP A 204 -3.38 -4.62 16.66
CA ASP A 204 -4.18 -4.29 17.86
C ASP A 204 -3.98 -2.85 18.33
N SER A 205 -2.83 -2.26 18.04
CA SER A 205 -2.44 -0.91 18.46
C SER A 205 -2.93 0.19 17.50
N ILE A 206 -3.46 -0.17 16.32
CA ILE A 206 -3.99 0.77 15.33
C ILE A 206 -5.45 1.11 15.63
N ASP A 207 -5.79 2.39 15.45
CA ASP A 207 -7.19 2.83 15.41
C ASP A 207 -7.87 2.24 14.15
N PRO A 208 -8.88 1.36 14.31
CA PRO A 208 -9.58 0.78 13.16
C PRO A 208 -10.15 1.80 12.17
N ALA A 209 -10.47 3.00 12.64
CA ALA A 209 -11.11 4.03 11.81
C ALA A 209 -10.18 4.59 10.73
N ILE A 210 -8.85 4.49 10.92
CA ILE A 210 -7.91 5.03 9.94
C ILE A 210 -7.57 4.04 8.82
N VAL A 211 -7.82 2.73 8.99
CA VAL A 211 -7.46 1.70 7.99
C VAL A 211 -8.44 1.73 6.83
N GLY A 212 -7.95 2.17 5.67
CA GLY A 212 -8.72 2.31 4.42
C GLY A 212 -8.56 1.14 3.44
N GLU A 213 -7.45 0.42 3.49
CA GLU A 213 -7.11 -0.72 2.62
C GLU A 213 -6.12 -1.63 3.33
N ILE A 214 -6.10 -2.92 2.95
CA ILE A 214 -5.13 -3.91 3.40
C ILE A 214 -4.42 -4.48 2.17
N HIS A 215 -3.08 -4.59 2.22
CA HIS A 215 -2.26 -5.32 1.26
C HIS A 215 -1.82 -6.65 1.82
N LEU A 216 -1.81 -7.67 0.95
CA LEU A 216 -1.32 -9.02 1.19
C LEU A 216 -0.35 -9.38 0.07
N ALA A 217 0.84 -9.82 0.41
CA ALA A 217 1.87 -10.21 -0.53
C ALA A 217 2.65 -11.44 -0.03
N GLY A 218 3.53 -11.95 -0.86
CA GLY A 218 4.55 -12.92 -0.46
C GLY A 218 5.90 -12.25 -0.34
N TYR A 219 6.83 -12.91 0.34
CA TYR A 219 8.20 -12.46 0.56
C TYR A 219 9.22 -13.54 0.20
N HIS A 220 10.49 -13.19 0.12
CA HIS A 220 11.58 -14.09 -0.23
C HIS A 220 12.66 -14.16 0.87
N HIS A 221 13.09 -15.39 1.23
CA HIS A 221 14.26 -15.60 2.09
C HIS A 221 15.55 -15.55 1.27
N ALA A 222 16.36 -14.52 1.49
CA ALA A 222 17.66 -14.32 0.82
C ALA A 222 18.83 -14.52 1.82
N GLY A 223 19.07 -15.78 2.22
CA GLY A 223 20.06 -16.09 3.25
C GLY A 223 19.62 -15.61 4.63
N ASP A 224 20.36 -14.66 5.19
CA ASP A 224 20.12 -14.15 6.56
C ASP A 224 19.10 -13.00 6.61
N ILE A 225 18.53 -12.60 5.47
CA ILE A 225 17.57 -11.52 5.37
C ILE A 225 16.31 -12.00 4.64
N VAL A 226 15.15 -11.49 5.08
CA VAL A 226 13.87 -11.67 4.39
C VAL A 226 13.59 -10.40 3.57
N ILE A 227 13.33 -10.59 2.29
CA ILE A 227 13.09 -9.49 1.34
C ILE A 227 11.62 -9.44 0.99
N ASP A 228 11.05 -8.28 1.12
CA ASP A 228 9.73 -7.91 0.67
C ASP A 228 9.76 -7.67 -0.85
N ASP A 229 9.67 -8.75 -1.62
CA ASP A 229 9.79 -8.70 -3.09
C ASP A 229 8.47 -8.87 -3.83
N HIS A 230 7.40 -9.18 -3.11
CA HIS A 230 6.07 -9.45 -3.65
C HIS A 230 6.11 -10.41 -4.86
N GLY A 231 6.94 -11.46 -4.74
CA GLY A 231 7.25 -12.38 -5.85
C GLY A 231 6.72 -13.80 -5.67
N SER A 232 5.92 -14.06 -4.64
CA SER A 232 5.39 -15.37 -4.31
C SER A 232 3.94 -15.32 -3.82
N ARG A 233 3.30 -16.47 -3.63
CA ARG A 233 2.00 -16.56 -2.95
C ARG A 233 2.09 -15.99 -1.54
N VAL A 234 0.98 -15.48 -1.05
CA VAL A 234 0.84 -15.03 0.34
C VAL A 234 1.17 -16.19 1.29
N HIS A 235 2.08 -15.96 2.22
CA HIS A 235 2.54 -17.00 3.16
C HIS A 235 1.51 -17.26 4.27
N ASP A 236 1.55 -18.47 4.87
CA ASP A 236 0.59 -18.91 5.90
C ASP A 236 0.56 -17.99 7.12
N ASN A 237 1.70 -17.45 7.55
CA ASN A 237 1.81 -16.49 8.65
C ASN A 237 1.14 -15.15 8.30
N VAL A 238 1.28 -14.65 7.07
CA VAL A 238 0.57 -13.45 6.60
C VAL A 238 -0.95 -13.70 6.58
N TRP A 239 -1.39 -14.87 6.12
CA TRP A 239 -2.81 -15.27 6.21
C TRP A 239 -3.33 -15.35 7.65
N GLN A 240 -2.50 -15.76 8.62
CA GLN A 240 -2.86 -15.78 10.05
C GLN A 240 -3.08 -14.34 10.55
N VAL A 241 -2.14 -13.44 10.26
CA VAL A 241 -2.24 -12.02 10.62
C VAL A 241 -3.44 -11.36 9.93
N TYR A 242 -3.73 -11.71 8.66
CA TYR A 242 -4.90 -11.20 7.95
C TYR A 242 -6.22 -11.58 8.62
N ARG A 243 -6.38 -12.85 9.04
CA ARG A 243 -7.59 -13.28 9.78
C ARG A 243 -7.75 -12.51 11.09
N HIS A 244 -6.66 -12.29 11.83
CA HIS A 244 -6.65 -11.46 13.03
C HIS A 244 -7.03 -9.99 12.71
N ALA A 245 -6.41 -9.41 11.70
CA ALA A 245 -6.72 -8.06 11.26
C ALA A 245 -8.20 -7.88 10.91
N LEU A 246 -8.78 -8.83 10.19
CA LEU A 246 -10.20 -8.78 9.86
C LEU A 246 -11.11 -8.86 11.10
N GLN A 247 -10.76 -9.67 12.09
CA GLN A 247 -11.52 -9.74 13.36
C GLN A 247 -11.43 -8.43 14.14
N ARG A 248 -10.26 -7.80 14.17
CA ARG A 248 -9.98 -6.56 14.91
C ARG A 248 -10.54 -5.31 14.23
N LEU A 249 -10.39 -5.23 12.90
CA LEU A 249 -10.68 -4.03 12.12
C LEU A 249 -12.04 -4.09 11.41
N GLY A 250 -12.65 -5.28 11.32
CA GLY A 250 -13.78 -5.53 10.44
C GLY A 250 -13.37 -5.62 8.97
N PRO A 251 -14.34 -5.82 8.06
CA PRO A 251 -14.04 -5.95 6.63
C PRO A 251 -13.40 -4.65 6.07
N ARG A 252 -12.32 -4.83 5.32
CA ARG A 252 -11.61 -3.76 4.61
C ARG A 252 -11.41 -4.14 3.15
N PRO A 253 -11.33 -3.19 2.21
CA PRO A 253 -10.82 -3.47 0.87
C PRO A 253 -9.45 -4.13 0.99
N THR A 254 -9.24 -5.23 0.27
CA THR A 254 -8.01 -6.02 0.37
C THR A 254 -7.44 -6.25 -1.01
N LEU A 255 -6.15 -5.97 -1.17
CA LEU A 255 -5.40 -6.23 -2.41
C LEU A 255 -4.51 -7.45 -2.23
N ILE A 256 -4.44 -8.30 -3.26
CA ILE A 256 -3.32 -9.21 -3.46
C ILE A 256 -2.30 -8.48 -4.32
N GLU A 257 -1.16 -8.16 -3.73
CA GLU A 257 -0.08 -7.50 -4.40
C GLU A 257 0.96 -8.51 -4.90
N TRP A 258 1.40 -8.33 -6.15
CA TRP A 258 2.41 -9.17 -6.76
C TRP A 258 3.17 -8.36 -7.80
N ASP A 259 4.48 -8.11 -7.56
CA ASP A 259 5.27 -7.15 -8.32
C ASP A 259 6.43 -7.76 -9.09
N THR A 260 7.03 -8.82 -8.54
CA THR A 260 8.15 -9.52 -9.16
C THR A 260 7.76 -10.96 -9.49
N ALA A 261 8.49 -11.63 -10.37
CA ALA A 261 8.20 -13.02 -10.75
C ALA A 261 6.70 -13.26 -11.02
N LEU A 262 6.05 -12.36 -11.76
CA LEU A 262 4.60 -12.37 -12.01
C LEU A 262 4.12 -13.75 -12.49
N PRO A 263 3.14 -14.37 -11.81
CA PRO A 263 2.63 -15.69 -12.15
C PRO A 263 1.59 -15.62 -13.28
N GLU A 264 1.07 -16.76 -13.67
CA GLU A 264 -0.16 -16.81 -14.47
C GLU A 264 -1.32 -16.14 -13.73
N LEU A 265 -2.20 -15.44 -14.46
CA LEU A 265 -3.36 -14.71 -13.90
C LEU A 265 -4.22 -15.58 -12.97
N ALA A 266 -4.40 -16.85 -13.30
CA ALA A 266 -5.18 -17.79 -12.48
C ALA A 266 -4.66 -17.89 -11.05
N VAL A 267 -3.34 -17.83 -10.85
CA VAL A 267 -2.72 -17.89 -9.51
C VAL A 267 -3.09 -16.66 -8.67
N LEU A 268 -3.07 -15.47 -9.27
CA LEU A 268 -3.51 -14.24 -8.60
C LEU A 268 -5.00 -14.28 -8.24
N LEU A 269 -5.82 -14.81 -9.14
CA LEU A 269 -7.25 -14.95 -8.89
C LEU A 269 -7.56 -15.98 -7.80
N ASP A 270 -6.76 -17.06 -7.67
CA ASP A 270 -6.85 -18.00 -6.56
C ASP A 270 -6.57 -17.32 -5.21
N GLU A 271 -5.49 -16.52 -5.11
CA GLU A 271 -5.17 -15.75 -3.90
C GLU A 271 -6.30 -14.75 -3.56
N ALA A 272 -6.82 -14.05 -4.56
CA ALA A 272 -7.95 -13.13 -4.38
C ALA A 272 -9.22 -13.86 -3.88
N ALA A 273 -9.45 -15.08 -4.35
CA ALA A 273 -10.57 -15.91 -3.88
C ALA A 273 -10.37 -16.32 -2.41
N LEU A 274 -9.15 -16.66 -1.97
CA LEU A 274 -8.85 -16.95 -0.57
C LEU A 274 -9.13 -15.73 0.33
N ALA A 275 -8.71 -14.54 -0.08
CA ALA A 275 -9.01 -13.32 0.65
C ALA A 275 -10.52 -13.04 0.72
N ALA A 276 -11.26 -13.27 -0.35
CA ALA A 276 -12.71 -13.12 -0.38
C ALA A 276 -13.43 -14.12 0.56
N LEU A 277 -12.93 -15.35 0.64
CA LEU A 277 -13.44 -16.35 1.58
C LEU A 277 -13.20 -15.91 3.04
N ALA A 278 -12.01 -15.39 3.36
CA ALA A 278 -11.73 -14.89 4.70
C ALA A 278 -12.64 -13.70 5.09
N LEU A 279 -12.91 -12.78 4.14
CA LEU A 279 -13.86 -11.69 4.36
C LEU A 279 -15.30 -12.15 4.58
N THR A 280 -15.74 -13.19 3.87
CA THR A 280 -17.11 -13.73 4.03
C THR A 280 -17.29 -14.49 5.34
N ALA A 281 -16.25 -15.17 5.82
CA ALA A 281 -16.29 -15.89 7.09
C ALA A 281 -16.53 -14.99 8.32
N LEU A 282 -16.25 -13.69 8.23
CA LEU A 282 -16.60 -12.73 9.29
C LEU A 282 -18.11 -12.53 9.46
N HIS A 283 -18.91 -12.80 8.43
CA HIS A 283 -20.36 -12.58 8.45
C HIS A 283 -21.15 -13.82 8.92
N ASP A 284 -20.49 -15.00 8.96
CA ASP A 284 -21.10 -16.27 9.38
C ASP A 284 -20.35 -16.87 10.59
N PRO A 285 -20.61 -16.41 11.83
CA PRO A 285 -19.92 -16.93 13.02
C PRO A 285 -20.34 -18.36 13.42
N VAL A 286 -21.13 -19.07 12.61
CA VAL A 286 -21.69 -20.42 12.93
C VAL A 286 -20.88 -21.56 12.28
N ALA A 287 -19.81 -21.28 11.53
CA ALA A 287 -19.04 -22.31 10.81
C ALA A 287 -17.61 -22.55 11.36
N ALA A 288 -17.33 -22.22 12.63
CA ALA A 288 -16.05 -22.48 13.28
C ALA A 288 -16.17 -23.51 14.42
#